data_d255040a5f2a823ebc2eb431b8ad4b40
#
_entry.id   d255040a5f2a823ebc2eb431b8ad4b40
#
_cell.length_a   1.000
_cell.length_b   1.000
_cell.length_c   1.000
_cell.angle_alpha   90.00
_cell.angle_beta   90.00
_cell.angle_gamma   90.00
#
_symmetry.space_group_name_H-M   'P 1'
#
loop_
_entity.id
_entity.type
_entity.pdbx_description
1 polymer ?
#
loop_
_entity_poly.entity_id
_entity_poly.type
_entity_poly.pdbx_seq_one_letter_code
_entity_poly.pdbx_strand_id
1 'polypeptide(L)'
;MKFPKYVVVLLPLLFLHAQAIIFNIQNNCPYTVWAAAVPGGGRRLDRGQTWTIGFSDGPKLAKIWARTNCTFDASGRGSCLTGDCNGQLQCESNGSPPRTVAEYGLNSFGHKDYYYLSLLEGFNVPMEFRPTTNGCTRPIRCVADITGQCPDELKAPGGCNNPCTVHNTTEYCCGAGRCRPTNLSRFFKARCRDAFTYPEDDPTSTFICPEGTSYRVTFCPN
;
A
#
# COMPACT_ATOMS: atom_id res chain seq x y z
N MET A 1 31.99 -40.09 53.55
CA MET A 1 31.81 -38.86 52.77
C MET A 1 30.70 -39.08 51.75
N LYS A 2 29.54 -38.40 51.87
CA LYS A 2 28.44 -38.52 50.91
C LYS A 2 28.49 -37.29 49.99
N PHE A 3 28.74 -37.49 48.69
CA PHE A 3 28.67 -36.40 47.69
C PHE A 3 27.21 -36.00 47.39
N PRO A 4 26.86 -34.74 47.33
CA PRO A 4 25.54 -34.35 46.94
C PRO A 4 25.31 -34.57 45.44
N LYS A 5 24.20 -35.23 45.08
CA LYS A 5 23.74 -35.41 43.69
C LYS A 5 23.13 -34.07 43.25
N TYR A 6 23.82 -33.36 42.39
CA TYR A 6 23.25 -32.18 41.70
C TYR A 6 22.31 -32.68 40.62
N VAL A 7 21.04 -32.35 40.73
CA VAL A 7 20.06 -32.53 39.66
C VAL A 7 20.15 -31.29 38.76
N VAL A 8 20.73 -31.44 37.57
CA VAL A 8 20.74 -30.40 36.55
C VAL A 8 19.37 -30.43 35.86
N VAL A 9 18.51 -29.48 36.20
CA VAL A 9 17.24 -29.26 35.50
C VAL A 9 17.53 -28.45 34.23
N LEU A 10 17.55 -29.12 33.09
CA LEU A 10 17.57 -28.48 31.77
C LEU A 10 16.17 -27.91 31.49
N LEU A 11 16.01 -26.59 31.72
CA LEU A 11 14.83 -25.87 31.24
C LEU A 11 14.88 -25.78 29.71
N PRO A 12 13.87 -26.26 28.97
CA PRO A 12 13.81 -26.03 27.52
C PRO A 12 13.65 -24.55 27.27
N LEU A 13 14.63 -23.94 26.63
CA LEU A 13 14.52 -22.60 26.07
C LEU A 13 13.49 -22.65 24.93
N LEU A 14 12.24 -22.26 25.23
CA LEU A 14 11.23 -22.00 24.21
C LEU A 14 11.67 -20.74 23.42
N PHE A 15 12.34 -20.93 22.31
CA PHE A 15 12.56 -19.88 21.33
C PHE A 15 11.21 -19.53 20.71
N LEU A 16 10.58 -18.47 21.20
CA LEU A 16 9.49 -17.80 20.50
C LEU A 16 10.08 -17.23 19.21
N HIS A 17 9.91 -17.93 18.11
CA HIS A 17 10.23 -17.39 16.80
C HIS A 17 9.20 -16.32 16.46
N ALA A 18 9.53 -15.07 16.68
CA ALA A 18 8.77 -13.97 16.08
C ALA A 18 8.90 -14.11 14.56
N GLN A 19 7.83 -14.52 13.89
CA GLN A 19 7.83 -14.59 12.44
C GLN A 19 7.73 -13.17 11.88
N ALA A 20 8.70 -12.81 11.06
CA ALA A 20 8.67 -11.53 10.36
C ALA A 20 7.48 -11.51 9.38
N ILE A 21 6.72 -10.40 9.40
CA ILE A 21 5.67 -10.12 8.44
C ILE A 21 6.34 -9.69 7.14
N ILE A 22 6.06 -10.40 6.05
CA ILE A 22 6.70 -10.20 4.75
C ILE A 22 5.75 -9.54 3.76
N PHE A 23 6.23 -8.50 3.09
CA PHE A 23 5.58 -7.91 1.92
C PHE A 23 6.40 -8.19 0.68
N ASN A 24 5.80 -8.84 -0.31
CA ASN A 24 6.37 -9.03 -1.63
C ASN A 24 5.73 -8.01 -2.59
N ILE A 25 6.52 -7.05 -3.07
CA ILE A 25 6.08 -5.99 -3.98
C ILE A 25 6.56 -6.36 -5.37
N GLN A 26 5.63 -6.70 -6.27
CA GLN A 26 5.94 -7.24 -7.60
C GLN A 26 5.48 -6.28 -8.71
N ASN A 27 6.33 -6.10 -9.72
CA ASN A 27 5.99 -5.38 -10.94
C ASN A 27 5.65 -6.35 -12.08
N ASN A 28 4.37 -6.41 -12.48
CA ASN A 28 3.91 -7.13 -13.68
C ASN A 28 3.58 -6.17 -14.83
N CYS A 29 3.75 -4.85 -14.65
CA CYS A 29 3.53 -3.89 -15.72
C CYS A 29 4.49 -4.16 -16.89
N PRO A 30 4.11 -3.83 -18.14
CA PRO A 30 4.99 -3.96 -19.30
C PRO A 30 6.13 -2.92 -19.32
N TYR A 31 6.22 -2.08 -18.30
CA TYR A 31 7.20 -1.01 -18.13
C TYR A 31 7.82 -1.04 -16.74
N THR A 32 8.95 -0.35 -16.56
CA THR A 32 9.62 -0.17 -15.28
C THR A 32 8.76 0.67 -14.33
N VAL A 33 8.67 0.21 -13.08
CA VAL A 33 8.04 0.91 -11.96
C VAL A 33 9.09 1.16 -10.88
N TRP A 34 9.04 2.31 -10.23
CA TRP A 34 9.83 2.57 -9.02
C TRP A 34 8.90 2.44 -7.82
N ALA A 35 8.87 1.23 -7.24
CA ALA A 35 8.11 0.97 -6.03
C ALA A 35 8.58 1.88 -4.90
N ALA A 36 7.64 2.32 -4.07
CA ALA A 36 7.89 3.09 -2.86
C ALA A 36 7.12 2.50 -1.69
N ALA A 37 7.71 2.52 -0.52
CA ALA A 37 7.10 2.10 0.75
C ALA A 37 7.49 3.06 1.87
N VAL A 38 6.53 3.43 2.71
CA VAL A 38 6.78 4.25 3.91
C VAL A 38 6.05 3.60 5.09
N PRO A 39 6.82 3.09 6.07
CA PRO A 39 8.27 2.92 6.05
C PRO A 39 8.74 1.86 5.04
N GLY A 40 9.99 1.95 4.59
CA GLY A 40 10.60 0.94 3.72
C GLY A 40 11.53 1.49 2.64
N GLY A 41 11.33 2.73 2.18
CA GLY A 41 12.17 3.39 1.17
C GLY A 41 11.65 3.25 -0.26
N GLY A 42 12.51 2.93 -1.21
CA GLY A 42 12.11 2.81 -2.61
C GLY A 42 13.07 1.98 -3.46
N ARG A 43 12.54 1.35 -4.51
CA ARG A 43 13.31 0.47 -5.38
C ARG A 43 12.79 0.49 -6.82
N ARG A 44 13.69 0.51 -7.80
CA ARG A 44 13.38 0.26 -9.20
C ARG A 44 13.03 -1.22 -9.38
N LEU A 45 11.94 -1.49 -10.07
CA LEU A 45 11.49 -2.83 -10.45
C LEU A 45 11.20 -2.85 -11.95
N ASP A 46 12.01 -3.58 -12.69
CA ASP A 46 11.69 -3.90 -14.07
C ASP A 46 10.61 -5.00 -14.11
N ARG A 47 10.01 -5.25 -15.27
CA ARG A 47 8.95 -6.24 -15.41
C ARG A 47 9.34 -7.60 -14.83
N GLY A 48 8.47 -8.17 -14.01
CA GLY A 48 8.65 -9.47 -13.35
C GLY A 48 9.50 -9.42 -12.08
N GLN A 49 10.14 -8.30 -11.75
CA GLN A 49 10.93 -8.18 -10.54
C GLN A 49 10.07 -8.03 -9.29
N THR A 50 10.62 -8.52 -8.18
CA THR A 50 9.99 -8.43 -6.84
C THR A 50 10.96 -7.79 -5.86
N TRP A 51 10.42 -6.92 -5.02
CA TRP A 51 11.08 -6.36 -3.85
C TRP A 51 10.42 -6.89 -2.59
N THR A 52 11.21 -7.51 -1.70
CA THR A 52 10.74 -8.04 -0.43
C THR A 52 11.14 -7.10 0.70
N ILE A 53 10.19 -6.70 1.53
CA ILE A 53 10.41 -5.97 2.78
C ILE A 53 9.82 -6.79 3.93
N GLY A 54 10.44 -6.72 5.10
CA GLY A 54 10.03 -7.47 6.29
C GLY A 54 9.97 -6.58 7.52
N PHE A 55 9.02 -6.87 8.40
CA PHE A 55 8.85 -6.19 9.68
C PHE A 55 8.80 -7.23 10.81
N SER A 56 9.61 -7.03 11.84
CA SER A 56 9.55 -7.85 13.07
C SER A 56 8.41 -7.42 13.98
N ASP A 57 8.16 -6.10 14.03
CA ASP A 57 6.99 -5.47 14.66
C ASP A 57 6.46 -4.44 13.67
N GLY A 58 5.26 -4.68 13.19
CA GLY A 58 4.75 -3.96 12.02
C GLY A 58 4.34 -2.52 12.32
N PRO A 59 4.46 -1.62 11.32
CA PRO A 59 3.98 -0.24 11.44
C PRO A 59 2.47 -0.20 11.61
N LYS A 60 1.98 0.73 12.46
CA LYS A 60 0.54 0.93 12.69
C LYS A 60 -0.15 1.64 11.52
N LEU A 61 0.61 2.31 10.69
CA LEU A 61 0.17 2.92 9.43
C LEU A 61 1.33 2.93 8.45
N ALA A 62 1.11 2.33 7.29
CA ALA A 62 2.12 2.27 6.24
C ALA A 62 1.48 2.27 4.85
N LYS A 63 2.28 2.62 3.86
CA LYS A 63 1.84 2.81 2.48
C LYS A 63 2.83 2.20 1.50
N ILE A 64 2.30 1.59 0.44
CA ILE A 64 3.07 1.13 -0.72
C ILE A 64 2.40 1.68 -1.97
N TRP A 65 3.19 2.24 -2.91
CA TRP A 65 2.68 2.74 -4.18
C TRP A 65 3.70 2.58 -5.30
N ALA A 66 3.22 2.73 -6.53
CA ALA A 66 4.05 2.74 -7.72
C ALA A 66 4.38 4.19 -8.11
N ARG A 67 5.63 4.44 -8.50
CA ARG A 67 6.07 5.65 -9.17
C ARG A 67 6.37 5.33 -10.63
N THR A 68 6.03 6.21 -11.55
CA THR A 68 6.20 5.98 -12.97
C THR A 68 7.05 7.03 -13.63
N ASN A 69 7.71 6.64 -14.74
CA ASN A 69 8.52 7.53 -15.56
C ASN A 69 9.51 8.36 -14.72
N CYS A 70 10.31 7.65 -13.91
CA CYS A 70 11.29 8.26 -13.04
C CYS A 70 12.67 8.31 -13.68
N THR A 71 13.43 9.34 -13.31
CA THR A 71 14.85 9.45 -13.58
C THR A 71 15.55 9.79 -12.27
N PHE A 72 16.53 8.96 -11.88
CA PHE A 72 17.34 9.15 -10.69
C PHE A 72 18.83 9.09 -11.07
N ASP A 73 19.63 9.94 -10.46
CA ASP A 73 21.08 9.92 -10.54
C ASP A 73 21.69 8.85 -9.59
N ALA A 74 23.02 8.75 -9.62
CA ALA A 74 23.75 7.79 -8.78
C ALA A 74 23.60 8.04 -7.26
N SER A 75 23.22 9.24 -6.86
CA SER A 75 22.94 9.61 -5.46
C SER A 75 21.50 9.31 -5.04
N GLY A 76 20.65 8.82 -5.97
CA GLY A 76 19.23 8.58 -5.74
C GLY A 76 18.38 9.85 -5.75
N ARG A 77 18.87 10.93 -6.35
CA ARG A 77 18.14 12.18 -6.57
C ARG A 77 17.58 12.23 -7.98
N GLY A 78 16.35 12.74 -8.11
CA GLY A 78 15.69 12.80 -9.41
C GLY A 78 14.24 13.21 -9.31
N SER A 79 13.40 12.67 -10.19
CA SER A 79 11.95 12.93 -10.18
C SER A 79 11.18 11.81 -10.85
N CYS A 80 9.89 11.73 -10.56
CA CYS A 80 8.94 10.83 -11.21
C CYS A 80 7.75 11.61 -11.76
N LEU A 81 7.15 11.13 -12.83
CA LEU A 81 5.94 11.72 -13.39
C LEU A 81 4.75 11.58 -12.44
N THR A 82 4.59 10.42 -11.79
CA THR A 82 3.56 10.15 -10.80
C THR A 82 4.14 9.54 -9.53
N GLY A 83 3.54 9.86 -8.39
CA GLY A 83 3.90 9.27 -7.10
C GLY A 83 5.25 9.72 -6.53
N ASP A 84 5.83 10.79 -7.06
CA ASP A 84 7.16 11.28 -6.65
C ASP A 84 7.21 11.60 -5.15
N CYS A 85 8.28 11.21 -4.48
CA CYS A 85 8.52 11.50 -3.07
C CYS A 85 9.69 12.46 -2.90
N ASN A 86 9.45 13.73 -3.22
CA ASN A 86 10.40 14.83 -3.08
C ASN A 86 11.73 14.61 -3.82
N GLY A 87 11.67 13.98 -5.00
CA GLY A 87 12.84 13.71 -5.82
C GLY A 87 13.82 12.70 -5.22
N GLN A 88 13.37 11.82 -4.33
CA GLN A 88 14.21 10.81 -3.70
C GLN A 88 13.85 9.39 -4.17
N LEU A 89 14.88 8.59 -4.50
CA LEU A 89 14.67 7.15 -4.75
C LEU A 89 14.20 6.46 -3.48
N GLN A 90 14.83 6.74 -2.33
CA GLN A 90 14.44 6.24 -1.02
C GLN A 90 13.39 7.17 -0.42
N CYS A 91 12.12 6.72 -0.42
CA CYS A 91 11.02 7.52 0.10
C CYS A 91 11.00 7.49 1.63
N GLU A 92 10.95 8.68 2.24
CA GLU A 92 10.78 8.88 3.69
C GLU A 92 9.44 9.57 4.02
N SER A 93 8.76 10.05 2.99
CA SER A 93 7.48 10.73 3.09
C SER A 93 6.49 10.27 2.02
N ASN A 94 5.25 10.72 2.11
CA ASN A 94 4.23 10.44 1.11
C ASN A 94 4.66 10.97 -0.28
N GLY A 95 4.28 10.21 -1.32
CA GLY A 95 4.46 10.63 -2.70
C GLY A 95 3.41 11.66 -3.14
N SER A 96 3.66 12.32 -4.25
CA SER A 96 2.71 13.26 -4.88
C SER A 96 1.59 12.54 -5.62
N PRO A 97 0.35 13.07 -5.66
CA PRO A 97 -0.70 12.61 -6.54
C PRO A 97 -0.33 12.82 -8.04
N PRO A 98 -0.99 12.06 -8.98
CA PRO A 98 -1.89 10.96 -8.72
C PRO A 98 -1.15 9.66 -8.42
N ARG A 99 -1.70 8.84 -7.51
CA ARG A 99 -1.14 7.52 -7.22
C ARG A 99 -2.18 6.58 -6.60
N THR A 100 -2.13 5.31 -7.01
CA THR A 100 -2.83 4.21 -6.36
C THR A 100 -2.00 3.75 -5.16
N VAL A 101 -2.61 3.61 -3.99
CA VAL A 101 -1.89 3.28 -2.74
C VAL A 101 -2.44 2.01 -2.13
N ALA A 102 -1.57 1.08 -1.76
CA ALA A 102 -1.86 0.02 -0.80
C ALA A 102 -1.50 0.53 0.60
N GLU A 103 -2.50 0.66 1.48
CA GLU A 103 -2.34 1.13 2.85
C GLU A 103 -2.60 -0.01 3.82
N TYR A 104 -1.86 -0.05 4.92
CA TYR A 104 -2.00 -1.09 5.93
C TYR A 104 -1.56 -0.62 7.31
N GLY A 105 -2.15 -1.26 8.34
CA GLY A 105 -1.73 -1.14 9.72
C GLY A 105 -1.61 -2.53 10.32
N LEU A 106 -0.43 -2.89 10.79
CA LEU A 106 -0.15 -4.21 11.35
C LEU A 106 -0.31 -4.20 12.86
N ASN A 107 -0.82 -5.33 13.39
CA ASN A 107 -1.08 -5.49 14.83
C ASN A 107 -1.72 -4.24 15.46
N SER A 108 -2.75 -3.73 14.79
CA SER A 108 -3.48 -2.51 15.19
C SER A 108 -4.56 -2.82 16.22
N PHE A 109 -5.77 -2.28 16.08
CA PHE A 109 -6.84 -2.48 17.05
C PHE A 109 -7.24 -3.95 17.20
N GLY A 110 -7.23 -4.48 18.43
CA GLY A 110 -7.66 -5.84 18.74
C GLY A 110 -6.76 -6.93 18.15
N HIS A 111 -5.48 -6.69 18.02
CA HIS A 111 -4.52 -7.64 17.44
C HIS A 111 -4.92 -8.08 16.03
N LYS A 112 -5.27 -7.10 15.18
CA LYS A 112 -5.64 -7.30 13.79
C LYS A 112 -4.77 -6.46 12.87
N ASP A 113 -4.56 -7.00 11.67
CA ASP A 113 -3.99 -6.28 10.55
C ASP A 113 -5.14 -5.69 9.72
N TYR A 114 -5.03 -4.41 9.38
CA TYR A 114 -5.95 -3.71 8.48
C TYR A 114 -5.25 -3.43 7.16
N TYR A 115 -5.91 -3.72 6.05
CA TYR A 115 -5.35 -3.45 4.73
C TYR A 115 -6.43 -2.97 3.77
N TYR A 116 -6.06 -2.04 2.89
CA TYR A 116 -6.97 -1.47 1.91
C TYR A 116 -6.23 -0.85 0.73
N LEU A 117 -6.94 -0.67 -0.38
CA LEU A 117 -6.50 0.17 -1.49
C LEU A 117 -7.11 1.55 -1.36
N SER A 118 -6.33 2.58 -1.65
CA SER A 118 -6.77 3.97 -1.57
C SER A 118 -6.57 4.67 -2.91
N LEU A 119 -7.63 5.34 -3.37
CA LEU A 119 -7.65 6.27 -4.49
C LEU A 119 -7.90 7.70 -4.00
N LEU A 120 -7.73 7.97 -2.70
CA LEU A 120 -7.86 9.31 -2.12
C LEU A 120 -6.81 10.28 -2.67
N GLU A 121 -5.73 9.75 -3.22
CA GLU A 121 -4.68 10.51 -3.89
C GLU A 121 -4.65 10.26 -5.41
N GLY A 122 -5.77 9.76 -5.94
CA GLY A 122 -5.94 9.46 -7.36
C GLY A 122 -5.49 8.05 -7.75
N PHE A 123 -5.31 7.86 -9.05
CA PHE A 123 -4.93 6.58 -9.67
C PHE A 123 -3.80 6.80 -10.68
N ASN A 124 -2.82 5.90 -10.70
CA ASN A 124 -1.78 5.87 -11.72
C ASN A 124 -1.52 4.48 -12.28
N VAL A 125 -1.43 3.45 -11.43
CA VAL A 125 -1.07 2.08 -11.82
C VAL A 125 -2.10 1.10 -11.27
N PRO A 126 -2.60 0.15 -12.08
CA PRO A 126 -3.44 -0.94 -11.61
C PRO A 126 -2.75 -1.73 -10.49
N MET A 127 -3.50 -2.11 -9.47
CA MET A 127 -2.93 -2.74 -8.28
C MET A 127 -3.82 -3.86 -7.73
N GLU A 128 -3.17 -4.94 -7.28
CA GLU A 128 -3.73 -5.93 -6.37
C GLU A 128 -2.97 -5.88 -5.04
N PHE A 129 -3.70 -5.97 -3.94
CA PHE A 129 -3.16 -6.17 -2.61
C PHE A 129 -3.82 -7.40 -1.98
N ARG A 130 -3.03 -8.38 -1.60
CA ARG A 130 -3.55 -9.66 -1.10
C ARG A 130 -2.74 -10.21 0.07
N PRO A 131 -3.40 -10.78 1.07
CA PRO A 131 -2.74 -11.60 2.08
C PRO A 131 -2.21 -12.90 1.46
N THR A 132 -1.14 -13.45 2.02
CA THR A 132 -0.45 -14.65 1.51
C THR A 132 -0.29 -15.78 2.54
N THR A 133 -0.66 -15.54 3.80
CA THR A 133 -0.58 -16.55 4.85
C THR A 133 -1.96 -17.11 5.22
N ASN A 134 -1.94 -18.22 5.93
CA ASN A 134 -3.12 -19.00 6.30
C ASN A 134 -4.19 -18.19 7.02
N GLY A 135 -5.44 -18.45 6.69
CA GLY A 135 -6.61 -17.87 7.33
C GLY A 135 -7.05 -16.52 6.78
N CYS A 136 -6.24 -15.87 5.95
CA CYS A 136 -6.62 -14.64 5.27
C CYS A 136 -6.27 -14.75 3.78
N THR A 137 -7.27 -14.76 2.91
CA THR A 137 -7.06 -15.09 1.49
C THR A 137 -7.71 -14.11 0.52
N ARG A 138 -8.47 -13.11 1.01
CA ARG A 138 -9.21 -12.20 0.13
C ARG A 138 -8.28 -11.20 -0.56
N PRO A 139 -8.10 -11.26 -1.89
CA PRO A 139 -7.44 -10.19 -2.62
C PRO A 139 -8.39 -9.00 -2.77
N ILE A 140 -7.82 -7.80 -2.75
CA ILE A 140 -8.49 -6.56 -3.12
C ILE A 140 -7.82 -5.99 -4.35
N ARG A 141 -8.60 -5.41 -5.29
CA ARG A 141 -8.11 -5.06 -6.61
C ARG A 141 -8.65 -3.73 -7.11
N CYS A 142 -7.79 -3.01 -7.82
CA CYS A 142 -8.17 -1.89 -8.67
C CYS A 142 -7.42 -2.05 -10.01
N VAL A 143 -8.08 -2.68 -10.98
CA VAL A 143 -7.47 -3.11 -12.26
C VAL A 143 -8.10 -2.47 -13.50
N ALA A 144 -9.17 -1.70 -13.32
CA ALA A 144 -9.82 -1.01 -14.43
C ALA A 144 -8.89 0.05 -15.06
N ASP A 145 -9.10 0.32 -16.34
CA ASP A 145 -8.46 1.43 -17.04
C ASP A 145 -9.07 2.77 -16.61
N ILE A 146 -8.67 3.25 -15.44
CA ILE A 146 -9.09 4.54 -14.90
C ILE A 146 -8.42 5.69 -15.65
N THR A 147 -7.16 5.55 -16.02
CA THR A 147 -6.42 6.61 -16.73
C THR A 147 -7.03 6.90 -18.09
N GLY A 148 -7.35 5.86 -18.87
CA GLY A 148 -7.96 6.03 -20.19
C GLY A 148 -9.40 6.56 -20.14
N GLN A 149 -10.12 6.36 -19.04
CA GLN A 149 -11.51 6.77 -18.84
C GLN A 149 -11.65 7.96 -17.89
N CYS A 150 -10.54 8.57 -17.47
CA CYS A 150 -10.55 9.64 -16.47
C CYS A 150 -11.41 10.83 -16.92
N PRO A 151 -12.31 11.34 -16.07
CA PRO A 151 -13.04 12.58 -16.34
C PRO A 151 -12.07 13.72 -16.68
N ASP A 152 -12.41 14.55 -17.66
CA ASP A 152 -11.50 15.59 -18.16
C ASP A 152 -10.97 16.51 -17.06
N GLU A 153 -11.83 16.90 -16.12
CA GLU A 153 -11.47 17.74 -14.98
C GLU A 153 -10.51 17.10 -13.98
N LEU A 154 -10.36 15.76 -14.00
CA LEU A 154 -9.47 15.01 -13.10
C LEU A 154 -8.21 14.50 -13.81
N LYS A 155 -8.09 14.68 -15.14
CA LYS A 155 -6.94 14.21 -15.90
C LYS A 155 -5.64 14.81 -15.39
N ALA A 156 -4.65 13.96 -15.26
CA ALA A 156 -3.27 14.35 -14.94
C ALA A 156 -2.29 13.56 -15.81
N PRO A 157 -1.10 14.08 -16.07
CA PRO A 157 -0.06 13.33 -16.76
C PRO A 157 0.22 11.99 -16.06
N GLY A 158 0.00 10.89 -16.79
CA GLY A 158 0.24 9.54 -16.30
C GLY A 158 -0.77 8.99 -15.29
N GLY A 159 -1.93 9.66 -15.07
CA GLY A 159 -2.93 9.18 -14.13
C GLY A 159 -4.23 9.99 -14.11
N CYS A 160 -4.98 9.79 -13.04
CA CYS A 160 -6.27 10.43 -12.78
C CYS A 160 -6.30 10.92 -11.33
N ASN A 161 -6.45 12.22 -11.11
CA ASN A 161 -6.50 12.81 -9.78
C ASN A 161 -7.79 12.43 -9.04
N ASN A 162 -7.72 12.43 -7.70
CA ASN A 162 -8.93 12.39 -6.89
C ASN A 162 -9.62 13.79 -6.92
N PRO A 163 -10.96 13.85 -6.83
CA PRO A 163 -11.68 15.13 -6.80
C PRO A 163 -11.21 16.07 -5.68
N CYS A 164 -10.87 15.54 -4.51
CA CYS A 164 -10.33 16.37 -3.41
C CYS A 164 -9.01 17.06 -3.80
N THR A 165 -8.13 16.36 -4.51
CA THR A 165 -6.85 16.93 -4.96
C THR A 165 -7.05 18.13 -5.90
N VAL A 166 -8.08 18.06 -6.77
CA VAL A 166 -8.33 19.09 -7.79
C VAL A 166 -9.15 20.25 -7.24
N HIS A 167 -10.25 19.95 -6.58
CA HIS A 167 -11.25 20.95 -6.17
C HIS A 167 -10.99 21.53 -4.79
N ASN A 168 -10.35 20.78 -3.88
CA ASN A 168 -10.01 21.17 -2.51
C ASN A 168 -11.18 21.80 -1.73
N THR A 169 -12.39 21.25 -1.90
CA THR A 169 -13.61 21.69 -1.21
C THR A 169 -14.03 20.73 -0.12
N THR A 170 -14.83 21.21 0.82
CA THR A 170 -15.42 20.37 1.88
C THR A 170 -16.23 19.20 1.32
N GLU A 171 -16.90 19.39 0.19
CA GLU A 171 -17.69 18.36 -0.49
C GLU A 171 -16.83 17.16 -0.89
N TYR A 172 -15.65 17.39 -1.46
CA TYR A 172 -14.77 16.33 -1.96
C TYR A 172 -13.75 15.83 -0.91
N CYS A 173 -13.36 16.70 0.02
CA CYS A 173 -12.32 16.41 1.02
C CYS A 173 -12.87 16.03 2.41
N CYS A 174 -14.18 16.15 2.64
CA CYS A 174 -14.82 15.86 3.94
C CYS A 174 -14.29 16.73 5.10
N GLY A 175 -13.84 17.94 4.82
CA GLY A 175 -13.10 18.78 5.79
C GLY A 175 -13.92 19.28 7.00
N ALA A 176 -15.25 19.20 6.99
CA ALA A 176 -16.13 19.70 8.06
C ALA A 176 -17.07 18.64 8.63
N GLY A 177 -16.68 17.37 8.61
CA GLY A 177 -17.49 16.27 9.13
C GLY A 177 -17.89 15.27 8.05
N ARG A 178 -19.04 14.62 8.23
CA ARG A 178 -19.51 13.56 7.32
C ARG A 178 -19.79 14.08 5.92
N CYS A 179 -19.21 13.45 4.93
CA CYS A 179 -19.49 13.69 3.53
C CYS A 179 -20.21 12.48 2.89
N ARG A 180 -20.74 12.69 1.69
CA ARG A 180 -21.40 11.65 0.90
C ARG A 180 -20.63 11.42 -0.40
N PRO A 181 -20.75 10.20 -1.00
CA PRO A 181 -20.14 9.96 -2.29
C PRO A 181 -20.70 10.91 -3.35
N THR A 182 -19.80 11.59 -4.05
CA THR A 182 -20.09 12.45 -5.20
C THR A 182 -20.16 11.64 -6.50
N ASN A 183 -20.57 12.24 -7.61
CA ASN A 183 -20.54 11.57 -8.92
C ASN A 183 -19.10 11.19 -9.31
N LEU A 184 -18.11 12.04 -8.99
CA LEU A 184 -16.72 11.78 -9.28
C LEU A 184 -16.15 10.65 -8.41
N SER A 185 -16.46 10.58 -7.12
CA SER A 185 -16.04 9.43 -6.30
C SER A 185 -16.74 8.13 -6.72
N ARG A 186 -18.00 8.19 -7.15
CA ARG A 186 -18.72 7.03 -7.72
C ARG A 186 -18.10 6.54 -9.02
N PHE A 187 -17.50 7.41 -9.84
CA PHE A 187 -16.74 7.02 -11.02
C PHE A 187 -15.61 6.05 -10.65
N PHE A 188 -14.83 6.37 -9.62
CA PHE A 188 -13.77 5.49 -9.11
C PHE A 188 -14.36 4.22 -8.48
N LYS A 189 -15.39 4.34 -7.65
CA LYS A 189 -15.99 3.20 -6.94
C LYS A 189 -16.59 2.16 -7.88
N ALA A 190 -17.20 2.57 -8.95
CA ALA A 190 -17.76 1.66 -9.95
C ALA A 190 -16.68 0.81 -10.65
N ARG A 191 -15.44 1.31 -10.71
CA ARG A 191 -14.29 0.65 -11.33
C ARG A 191 -13.42 -0.12 -10.34
N CYS A 192 -13.35 0.35 -9.10
CA CYS A 192 -12.52 -0.23 -8.03
C CYS A 192 -13.34 -0.35 -6.75
N ARG A 193 -14.21 -1.37 -6.70
CA ARG A 193 -15.20 -1.57 -5.64
C ARG A 193 -14.59 -1.74 -4.25
N ASP A 194 -13.39 -2.33 -4.17
CA ASP A 194 -12.70 -2.58 -2.90
C ASP A 194 -11.87 -1.37 -2.42
N ALA A 195 -11.73 -0.30 -3.21
CA ALA A 195 -10.86 0.82 -2.86
C ALA A 195 -11.62 1.96 -2.17
N PHE A 196 -10.93 2.68 -1.29
CA PHE A 196 -11.36 3.99 -0.83
C PHE A 196 -11.37 4.99 -1.98
N THR A 197 -12.48 5.64 -2.22
CA THR A 197 -12.66 6.62 -3.29
C THR A 197 -13.04 8.01 -2.78
N TYR A 198 -13.45 8.10 -1.53
CA TYR A 198 -13.64 9.32 -0.75
C TYR A 198 -13.40 9.01 0.74
N PRO A 199 -13.16 9.99 1.63
CA PRO A 199 -12.70 9.73 3.00
C PRO A 199 -13.62 8.88 3.88
N GLU A 200 -14.94 8.94 3.67
CA GLU A 200 -15.94 8.19 4.45
C GLU A 200 -16.35 6.83 3.81
N ASP A 201 -15.57 6.30 2.89
CA ASP A 201 -15.82 5.06 2.13
C ASP A 201 -15.47 3.78 2.91
N ASP A 202 -15.40 3.87 4.25
CA ASP A 202 -14.85 2.83 5.12
C ASP A 202 -15.60 1.49 5.10
N PRO A 203 -16.92 1.39 5.26
CA PRO A 203 -17.57 0.08 5.49
C PRO A 203 -17.35 -0.96 4.40
N THR A 204 -17.01 -0.52 3.19
CA THR A 204 -16.84 -1.39 2.02
C THR A 204 -15.40 -1.50 1.54
N SER A 205 -14.48 -0.78 2.16
CA SER A 205 -13.10 -0.59 1.64
C SER A 205 -12.01 -1.03 2.60
N THR A 206 -12.32 -1.24 3.89
CA THR A 206 -11.38 -1.75 4.89
C THR A 206 -11.53 -3.26 5.04
N PHE A 207 -10.40 -3.97 4.98
CA PHE A 207 -10.33 -5.43 5.14
C PHE A 207 -9.42 -5.78 6.32
N ILE A 208 -9.70 -6.91 6.95
CA ILE A 208 -9.08 -7.30 8.21
C ILE A 208 -8.51 -8.70 8.07
N CYS A 209 -7.27 -8.88 8.55
CA CYS A 209 -6.63 -10.18 8.72
C CYS A 209 -6.22 -10.40 10.19
N PRO A 210 -5.95 -11.64 10.61
CA PRO A 210 -5.24 -11.90 11.87
C PRO A 210 -3.86 -11.23 11.85
N GLU A 211 -3.37 -10.83 13.03
CA GLU A 211 -2.01 -10.33 13.18
C GLU A 211 -0.97 -11.33 12.65
N GLY A 212 0.15 -10.80 12.16
CA GLY A 212 1.24 -11.62 11.62
C GLY A 212 0.99 -12.15 10.21
N THR A 213 -0.04 -11.65 9.53
CA THR A 213 -0.30 -11.98 8.12
C THR A 213 0.76 -11.36 7.23
N SER A 214 1.29 -12.14 6.29
CA SER A 214 2.17 -11.63 5.22
C SER A 214 1.36 -11.29 3.97
N TYR A 215 1.90 -10.41 3.12
CA TYR A 215 1.15 -9.81 2.03
C TYR A 215 1.93 -9.79 0.71
N ARG A 216 1.19 -9.62 -0.38
CA ARG A 216 1.74 -9.28 -1.70
C ARG A 216 1.02 -8.07 -2.27
N VAL A 217 1.80 -7.12 -2.78
CA VAL A 217 1.32 -6.02 -3.62
C VAL A 217 1.80 -6.27 -5.04
N THR A 218 0.88 -6.33 -6.01
CA THR A 218 1.23 -6.54 -7.42
C THR A 218 0.77 -5.33 -8.23
N PHE A 219 1.71 -4.67 -8.89
CA PHE A 219 1.42 -3.63 -9.88
C PHE A 219 1.08 -4.29 -11.20
N CYS A 220 0.02 -3.83 -11.89
CA CYS A 220 -0.55 -4.41 -13.10
C CYS A 220 -0.78 -5.93 -12.96
N PRO A 221 -1.61 -6.40 -12.02
CA PRO A 221 -1.92 -7.82 -11.90
C PRO A 221 -2.64 -8.30 -13.17
N ASN A 222 -2.43 -9.58 -13.52
CA ASN A 222 -3.11 -10.27 -14.64
C ASN A 222 -4.60 -10.48 -14.36
#